data_22a7879777b4b7e595432de5f5ff7e29
#
_entry.id   22a7879777b4b7e595432de5f5ff7e29
#
_cell.length_a   1.000
_cell.length_b   1.000
_cell.length_c   1.000
_cell.angle_alpha   90.00
_cell.angle_beta   90.00
_cell.angle_gamma   90.00
#
_symmetry.space_group_name_H-M   'P 1'
#
loop_
_entity.id
_entity.type
_entity.pdbx_description
1 polymer ?
#
loop_
_entity_poly.entity_id
_entity_poly.type
_entity_poly.pdbx_seq_one_letter_code
_entity_poly.pdbx_strand_id
1 'polypeptide(L)'
;MKTRGLVFVVAFLTASVVLATPSVENVTLSQDAESGEVTIGYELAGAPAIVTVDIQTNGVSIGGKYLKRMSGDFSKLVTVDGHHEIVWLPDLPWADAADTAAFNLRAEVLAAAADDLPDILVADLRFKNEVSYYANVESLPGGLWENPEYRTTKLVMKRVRAKNVTWTRGSSQEPGAVGLSNFRCEEAHEVTLDKDYYLGLFEFTQAQLQTLGLTTAHAFPGAMRPCDKIAYTFLRGSDAKYYWPADPDPNSILGKLRAQTGLKFDMPSESQWEFAARGGVGENHGDGYWGDGTPITSTGTCPNLTAQARCKANAYVTNEDGSETALGTAVVGSYPPNSLGFYDMAGNVRERCLDFWQGANDYSGAITPSNGKNVTALAGAVNVYQGELVGDNRGKYIHEVCNKEGYPNGADSGTYYHVGDLFPGGDRVWRGGCWDDNASNCRPRVRNGWSAGGITTGSNLNGDIGFRVALTIE
;
A
#
# COMPACT_ATOMS: atom_id res chain seq x y z
N MET A 1 -30.60 -64.07 2.15
CA MET A 1 -29.26 -63.57 2.64
C MET A 1 -29.22 -62.08 2.40
N LYS A 2 -29.33 -61.27 3.48
CA LYS A 2 -29.22 -59.80 3.40
C LYS A 2 -27.84 -59.44 3.90
N THR A 3 -26.98 -58.99 3.00
CA THR A 3 -25.65 -58.47 3.32
C THR A 3 -25.79 -57.05 3.90
N ARG A 4 -25.41 -56.87 5.15
CA ARG A 4 -25.29 -55.56 5.81
C ARG A 4 -23.93 -54.99 5.45
N GLY A 5 -23.90 -53.92 4.69
CA GLY A 5 -22.69 -53.12 4.46
C GLY A 5 -22.39 -52.28 5.70
N LEU A 6 -21.19 -52.41 6.22
CA LEU A 6 -20.65 -51.61 7.32
C LEU A 6 -20.04 -50.30 6.72
N VAL A 7 -20.66 -49.16 7.03
CA VAL A 7 -20.11 -47.85 6.64
C VAL A 7 -19.12 -47.40 7.73
N PHE A 8 -17.87 -47.33 7.40
CA PHE A 8 -16.87 -46.69 8.25
C PHE A 8 -16.90 -45.17 8.02
N VAL A 9 -17.36 -44.43 9.01
CA VAL A 9 -17.17 -42.96 9.06
C VAL A 9 -15.81 -42.71 9.65
N VAL A 10 -14.86 -42.30 8.80
CA VAL A 10 -13.56 -41.78 9.24
C VAL A 10 -13.75 -40.30 9.58
N ALA A 11 -13.84 -39.99 10.85
CA ALA A 11 -13.81 -38.61 11.33
C ALA A 11 -12.36 -38.11 11.24
N PHE A 12 -12.08 -37.21 10.33
CA PHE A 12 -10.86 -36.44 10.34
C PHE A 12 -10.96 -35.38 11.48
N LEU A 13 -10.30 -35.64 12.59
CA LEU A 13 -10.00 -34.59 13.57
C LEU A 13 -8.94 -33.69 12.96
N THR A 14 -9.34 -32.54 12.43
CA THR A 14 -8.42 -31.43 12.20
C THR A 14 -8.08 -30.82 13.57
N ALA A 15 -6.95 -31.22 14.12
CA ALA A 15 -6.39 -30.52 15.27
C ALA A 15 -5.97 -29.13 14.78
N SER A 16 -6.74 -28.10 15.13
CA SER A 16 -6.27 -26.72 15.04
C SER A 16 -5.09 -26.59 16.02
N VAL A 17 -3.89 -26.48 15.50
CA VAL A 17 -2.74 -26.11 16.32
C VAL A 17 -2.99 -24.64 16.70
N VAL A 18 -3.42 -24.41 17.92
CA VAL A 18 -3.40 -23.07 18.51
C VAL A 18 -1.91 -22.79 18.76
N LEU A 19 -1.30 -22.00 17.89
CA LEU A 19 0.02 -21.48 18.14
C LEU A 19 -0.06 -20.61 19.39
N ALA A 20 0.85 -20.84 20.35
CA ALA A 20 0.96 -19.99 21.52
C ALA A 20 1.27 -18.56 21.07
N THR A 21 0.67 -17.57 21.72
CA THR A 21 1.02 -16.17 21.46
C THR A 21 2.50 -15.98 21.81
N PRO A 22 3.33 -15.48 20.89
CA PRO A 22 4.73 -15.25 21.16
C PRO A 22 4.92 -14.30 22.35
N SER A 23 5.92 -14.59 23.17
CA SER A 23 6.31 -13.73 24.29
C SER A 23 7.82 -13.59 24.40
N VAL A 24 8.24 -12.45 24.94
CA VAL A 24 9.64 -12.16 25.25
C VAL A 24 9.77 -11.99 26.75
N GLU A 25 10.77 -12.64 27.33
CA GLU A 25 11.11 -12.56 28.75
C GLU A 25 12.60 -12.28 28.94
N ASN A 26 13.00 -11.96 30.17
CA ASN A 26 14.40 -11.81 30.60
C ASN A 26 15.23 -10.87 29.71
N VAL A 27 14.64 -9.74 29.32
CA VAL A 27 15.36 -8.73 28.54
C VAL A 27 16.48 -8.14 29.38
N THR A 28 17.71 -8.24 28.88
CA THR A 28 18.92 -7.71 29.50
C THR A 28 19.61 -6.72 28.57
N LEU A 29 20.32 -5.76 29.15
CA LEU A 29 21.17 -4.85 28.40
C LEU A 29 22.52 -4.75 29.11
N SER A 30 23.60 -5.03 28.40
CA SER A 30 24.97 -4.91 28.89
C SER A 30 25.83 -4.16 27.89
N GLN A 31 26.81 -3.42 28.36
CA GLN A 31 27.76 -2.71 27.51
C GLN A 31 29.18 -3.14 27.79
N ASP A 32 29.93 -3.43 26.75
CA ASP A 32 31.36 -3.64 26.81
C ASP A 32 32.09 -2.29 26.94
N ALA A 33 32.90 -2.15 27.99
CA ALA A 33 33.58 -0.89 28.33
C ALA A 33 34.73 -0.52 27.38
N GLU A 34 35.28 -1.50 26.63
CA GLU A 34 36.39 -1.23 25.69
C GLU A 34 35.88 -0.86 24.30
N SER A 35 34.91 -1.60 23.80
CA SER A 35 34.34 -1.41 22.46
C SER A 35 33.18 -0.42 22.44
N GLY A 36 32.52 -0.21 23.57
CA GLY A 36 31.26 0.52 23.65
C GLY A 36 30.04 -0.22 23.09
N GLU A 37 30.23 -1.47 22.68
CA GLU A 37 29.17 -2.30 22.12
C GLU A 37 28.13 -2.67 23.19
N VAL A 38 26.86 -2.57 22.84
CA VAL A 38 25.74 -2.93 23.71
C VAL A 38 25.15 -4.26 23.22
N THR A 39 25.09 -5.23 24.11
CA THR A 39 24.40 -6.50 23.88
C THR A 39 23.06 -6.49 24.61
N ILE A 40 22.00 -6.79 23.86
CA ILE A 40 20.63 -6.94 24.37
C ILE A 40 20.27 -8.41 24.24
N GLY A 41 20.21 -9.12 25.37
CA GLY A 41 19.76 -10.50 25.43
C GLY A 41 18.27 -10.58 25.74
N TYR A 42 17.60 -11.60 25.20
CA TYR A 42 16.19 -11.88 25.50
C TYR A 42 15.88 -13.37 25.32
N GLU A 43 14.83 -13.85 25.99
CA GLU A 43 14.28 -15.20 25.82
C GLU A 43 12.99 -15.12 25.02
N LEU A 44 12.93 -15.84 23.89
CA LEU A 44 11.73 -15.96 23.06
C LEU A 44 11.01 -17.27 23.37
N ALA A 45 9.70 -17.21 23.52
CA ALA A 45 8.80 -18.36 23.59
C ALA A 45 7.66 -18.19 22.58
N GLY A 46 7.26 -19.30 21.93
CA GLY A 46 6.18 -19.32 20.95
C GLY A 46 6.62 -18.93 19.53
N ALA A 47 7.85 -19.24 19.17
CA ALA A 47 8.33 -19.08 17.79
C ALA A 47 7.50 -19.91 16.79
N PRO A 48 7.34 -19.47 15.52
CA PRO A 48 8.01 -18.33 14.90
C PRO A 48 7.38 -16.97 15.27
N ALA A 49 8.21 -15.94 15.42
CA ALA A 49 7.77 -14.59 15.76
C ALA A 49 8.61 -13.52 15.04
N ILE A 50 8.00 -12.36 14.75
CA ILE A 50 8.75 -11.18 14.34
C ILE A 50 9.14 -10.40 15.59
N VAL A 51 10.44 -10.26 15.84
CA VAL A 51 10.95 -9.54 16.99
C VAL A 51 11.30 -8.11 16.62
N THR A 52 10.85 -7.15 17.42
CA THR A 52 11.18 -5.73 17.29
C THR A 52 11.82 -5.23 18.59
N VAL A 53 12.65 -4.19 18.49
CA VAL A 53 13.34 -3.58 19.63
C VAL A 53 13.15 -2.08 19.64
N ASP A 54 12.95 -1.51 20.82
CA ASP A 54 13.03 -0.07 21.10
C ASP A 54 14.06 0.17 22.21
N ILE A 55 14.88 1.18 22.02
CA ILE A 55 15.84 1.62 23.05
C ILE A 55 15.30 2.89 23.69
N GLN A 56 15.26 2.91 25.00
CA GLN A 56 14.69 3.99 25.79
C GLN A 56 15.73 4.59 26.75
N THR A 57 15.62 5.91 26.98
CA THR A 57 16.28 6.59 28.08
C THR A 57 15.22 7.25 28.96
N ASN A 58 15.28 7.00 30.26
CA ASN A 58 14.26 7.48 31.21
C ASN A 58 12.81 7.15 30.80
N GLY A 59 12.61 5.97 30.15
CA GLY A 59 11.30 5.52 29.67
C GLY A 59 10.80 6.19 28.40
N VAL A 60 11.64 6.96 27.69
CA VAL A 60 11.32 7.59 26.42
C VAL A 60 12.18 6.99 25.32
N SER A 61 11.56 6.55 24.21
CA SER A 61 12.28 6.03 23.05
C SER A 61 13.30 7.04 22.53
N ILE A 62 14.52 6.57 22.23
CA ILE A 62 15.53 7.38 21.56
C ILE A 62 15.27 7.51 20.04
N GLY A 63 14.36 6.68 19.52
CA GLY A 63 14.00 6.60 18.11
C GLY A 63 15.03 5.90 17.23
N GLY A 64 14.58 5.35 16.13
CA GLY A 64 15.39 4.61 15.15
C GLY A 64 16.53 5.42 14.56
N LYS A 65 16.46 6.75 14.58
CA LYS A 65 17.52 7.65 14.13
C LYS A 65 18.90 7.28 14.67
N TYR A 66 18.98 6.78 15.90
CA TYR A 66 20.21 6.41 16.56
C TYR A 66 20.54 4.92 16.48
N LEU A 67 19.61 4.10 15.92
CA LEU A 67 19.75 2.66 15.83
C LEU A 67 20.38 2.21 14.50
N LYS A 68 21.52 2.79 14.12
CA LYS A 68 22.12 2.58 12.79
C LYS A 68 22.99 1.34 12.68
N ARG A 69 23.65 0.91 13.74
CA ARG A 69 24.61 -0.20 13.72
C ARG A 69 24.13 -1.31 14.65
N MET A 70 23.03 -1.92 14.21
CA MET A 70 22.44 -3.05 14.93
C MET A 70 22.54 -4.33 14.09
N SER A 71 22.69 -5.45 14.76
CA SER A 71 22.69 -6.79 14.18
C SER A 71 22.11 -7.81 15.17
N GLY A 72 21.82 -9.03 14.72
CA GLY A 72 21.27 -10.07 15.55
C GLY A 72 19.84 -10.46 15.21
N ASP A 73 19.12 -10.98 16.18
CA ASP A 73 17.80 -11.57 15.99
C ASP A 73 16.67 -10.56 16.28
N PHE A 74 16.57 -9.54 15.44
CA PHE A 74 15.50 -8.54 15.49
C PHE A 74 15.11 -8.09 14.07
N SER A 75 13.96 -7.43 13.96
CA SER A 75 13.38 -6.92 12.69
C SER A 75 13.20 -7.98 11.61
N LYS A 76 13.21 -9.25 11.96
CA LYS A 76 13.05 -10.41 11.08
C LYS A 76 12.27 -11.53 11.79
N LEU A 77 11.90 -12.55 11.02
CA LEU A 77 11.29 -13.76 11.56
C LEU A 77 12.33 -14.56 12.32
N VAL A 78 12.11 -14.74 13.63
CA VAL A 78 12.86 -15.64 14.51
C VAL A 78 12.08 -16.93 14.63
N THR A 79 12.70 -18.07 14.31
CA THR A 79 11.99 -19.35 14.11
C THR A 79 12.21 -20.35 15.25
N VAL A 80 13.03 -20.01 16.24
CA VAL A 80 13.43 -20.90 17.31
C VAL A 80 13.20 -20.24 18.66
N ASP A 81 12.62 -20.96 19.61
CA ASP A 81 12.52 -20.56 21.02
C ASP A 81 13.89 -20.56 21.73
N GLY A 82 13.99 -19.77 22.79
CA GLY A 82 15.17 -19.74 23.68
C GLY A 82 15.89 -18.40 23.65
N HIS A 83 17.17 -18.43 24.00
CA HIS A 83 18.02 -17.25 24.14
C HIS A 83 18.42 -16.66 22.78
N HIS A 84 18.26 -15.34 22.64
CA HIS A 84 18.65 -14.58 21.47
C HIS A 84 19.38 -13.31 21.87
N GLU A 85 20.16 -12.76 20.94
CA GLU A 85 20.95 -11.56 21.17
C GLU A 85 20.77 -10.55 20.02
N ILE A 86 20.76 -9.28 20.41
CA ILE A 86 20.84 -8.11 19.51
C ILE A 86 22.09 -7.34 19.93
N VAL A 87 22.93 -7.01 18.97
CA VAL A 87 24.14 -6.23 19.17
C VAL A 87 23.94 -4.84 18.58
N TRP A 88 24.23 -3.82 19.36
CA TRP A 88 24.13 -2.42 18.95
C TRP A 88 25.40 -1.66 19.29
N LEU A 89 25.98 -0.96 18.32
CA LEU A 89 27.08 -0.05 18.54
C LEU A 89 26.54 1.40 18.55
N PRO A 90 26.35 2.00 19.72
CA PRO A 90 25.76 3.33 19.87
C PRO A 90 26.56 4.43 19.16
N ASP A 91 25.83 5.41 18.62
CA ASP A 91 26.37 6.65 18.08
C ASP A 91 25.45 7.79 18.57
N LEU A 92 25.56 8.06 19.87
CA LEU A 92 24.70 9.01 20.58
C LEU A 92 25.42 10.33 20.75
N PRO A 93 24.94 11.44 20.16
CA PRO A 93 25.66 12.73 20.18
C PRO A 93 25.71 13.38 21.57
N TRP A 94 24.90 12.89 22.52
CA TRP A 94 24.83 13.39 23.90
C TRP A 94 25.48 12.49 24.93
N ALA A 95 26.00 11.33 24.50
CA ALA A 95 26.59 10.33 25.38
C ALA A 95 28.02 10.05 24.97
N ASP A 96 28.92 9.99 25.95
CA ASP A 96 30.14 9.23 25.75
C ASP A 96 29.72 7.78 25.54
N ALA A 97 30.10 7.17 24.41
CA ALA A 97 29.59 5.86 23.98
C ALA A 97 29.82 4.72 25.00
N ALA A 98 30.65 4.97 26.01
CA ALA A 98 31.03 4.02 27.03
C ALA A 98 30.14 4.03 28.31
N ASP A 99 29.18 4.94 28.46
CA ASP A 99 28.43 5.05 29.71
C ASP A 99 26.90 4.97 29.53
N THR A 100 26.39 3.74 29.39
CA THR A 100 24.93 3.49 29.35
C THR A 100 24.27 3.72 30.70
N ALA A 101 25.01 3.58 31.80
CA ALA A 101 24.46 3.76 33.16
C ALA A 101 24.11 5.23 33.40
N ALA A 102 24.87 6.18 32.87
CA ALA A 102 24.59 7.62 32.98
C ALA A 102 23.26 8.04 32.31
N PHE A 103 22.80 7.25 31.30
CA PHE A 103 21.61 7.56 30.52
C PHE A 103 20.41 6.68 30.84
N ASN A 104 20.52 5.78 31.81
CA ASN A 104 19.46 4.86 32.19
C ASN A 104 18.83 4.17 30.96
N LEU A 105 19.67 3.63 30.08
CA LEU A 105 19.25 2.95 28.88
C LEU A 105 18.52 1.65 29.22
N ARG A 106 17.42 1.41 28.53
CA ARG A 106 16.65 0.16 28.60
C ARG A 106 16.29 -0.28 27.19
N ALA A 107 16.20 -1.58 26.99
CA ALA A 107 15.65 -2.18 25.78
C ALA A 107 14.26 -2.70 26.07
N GLU A 108 13.31 -2.38 25.21
CA GLU A 108 12.02 -3.04 25.10
C GLU A 108 12.05 -3.92 23.87
N VAL A 109 11.87 -5.22 24.06
CA VAL A 109 11.87 -6.22 22.99
C VAL A 109 10.47 -6.83 22.94
N LEU A 110 9.85 -6.78 21.77
CA LEU A 110 8.48 -7.27 21.54
C LEU A 110 8.51 -8.36 20.47
N ALA A 111 7.68 -9.38 20.65
CA ALA A 111 7.47 -10.44 19.69
C ALA A 111 6.04 -10.36 19.13
N ALA A 112 5.92 -10.26 17.81
CA ALA A 112 4.65 -10.33 17.10
C ALA A 112 4.47 -11.70 16.46
N ALA A 113 3.25 -12.24 16.52
CA ALA A 113 2.91 -13.47 15.82
C ALA A 113 3.08 -13.30 14.30
N ALA A 114 3.36 -14.40 13.61
CA ALA A 114 3.58 -14.37 12.15
C ALA A 114 2.34 -13.93 11.36
N ASP A 115 1.15 -13.98 11.95
CA ASP A 115 -0.12 -13.52 11.40
C ASP A 115 -0.55 -12.14 11.91
N ASP A 116 0.19 -11.56 12.87
CA ASP A 116 -0.01 -10.18 13.35
C ASP A 116 1.28 -9.36 13.16
N LEU A 117 1.66 -9.18 11.92
CA LEU A 117 2.89 -8.51 11.50
C LEU A 117 2.98 -7.07 12.03
N PRO A 118 4.20 -6.55 12.31
CA PRO A 118 4.44 -5.16 12.71
C PRO A 118 3.93 -4.14 11.68
N ASP A 119 3.78 -2.87 12.10
CA ASP A 119 3.19 -1.83 11.27
C ASP A 119 4.05 -1.43 10.06
N ILE A 120 5.37 -1.59 10.15
CA ILE A 120 6.28 -1.20 9.06
C ILE A 120 7.03 -2.42 8.53
N LEU A 121 7.02 -2.57 7.22
CA LEU A 121 7.84 -3.49 6.45
C LEU A 121 8.81 -2.67 5.60
N VAL A 122 10.08 -3.06 5.60
CA VAL A 122 11.12 -2.48 4.73
C VAL A 122 11.72 -3.58 3.88
N ALA A 123 11.69 -3.43 2.57
CA ALA A 123 12.42 -4.30 1.64
C ALA A 123 13.64 -3.54 1.09
N ASP A 124 14.84 -4.06 1.33
CA ASP A 124 16.06 -3.53 0.73
C ASP A 124 16.23 -4.10 -0.68
N LEU A 125 16.00 -3.28 -1.68
CA LEU A 125 15.99 -3.70 -3.08
C LEU A 125 17.37 -4.03 -3.65
N ARG A 126 18.44 -3.75 -2.91
CA ARG A 126 19.82 -4.09 -3.30
C ARG A 126 20.13 -5.56 -3.08
N PHE A 127 19.48 -6.19 -2.10
CA PHE A 127 19.76 -7.55 -1.66
C PHE A 127 18.53 -8.44 -1.82
N LYS A 128 18.77 -9.68 -2.24
CA LYS A 128 17.67 -10.61 -2.48
C LYS A 128 17.07 -11.12 -1.17
N ASN A 129 15.73 -11.06 -1.07
CA ASN A 129 14.95 -11.47 0.10
C ASN A 129 15.32 -10.72 1.40
N GLU A 130 15.88 -9.52 1.29
CA GLU A 130 16.20 -8.71 2.46
C GLU A 130 14.98 -7.89 2.86
N VAL A 131 14.25 -8.39 3.84
CA VAL A 131 13.01 -7.80 4.38
C VAL A 131 13.13 -7.67 5.89
N SER A 132 12.82 -6.50 6.39
CA SER A 132 12.84 -6.16 7.81
C SER A 132 11.52 -5.59 8.27
N TYR A 133 11.20 -5.78 9.55
CA TYR A 133 9.96 -5.31 10.17
C TYR A 133 10.25 -4.41 11.36
N TYR A 134 9.47 -3.35 11.53
CA TYR A 134 9.60 -2.37 12.61
C TYR A 134 8.24 -2.05 13.19
N ALA A 135 8.20 -1.70 14.49
CA ALA A 135 6.98 -1.42 15.20
C ALA A 135 6.25 -0.18 14.64
N ASN A 136 6.99 0.85 14.25
CA ASN A 136 6.47 2.11 13.72
C ASN A 136 7.54 2.82 12.86
N VAL A 137 7.18 3.95 12.27
CA VAL A 137 8.08 4.75 11.40
C VAL A 137 9.24 5.34 12.18
N GLU A 138 8.99 5.70 13.43
CA GLU A 138 9.99 6.30 14.33
C GLU A 138 11.10 5.31 14.70
N SER A 139 10.83 4.00 14.59
CA SER A 139 11.80 2.93 14.85
C SER A 139 12.75 2.62 13.68
N LEU A 140 12.59 3.29 12.54
CA LEU A 140 13.40 3.03 11.34
C LEU A 140 14.88 3.44 11.55
N PRO A 141 15.84 2.52 11.34
CA PRO A 141 17.26 2.78 11.55
C PRO A 141 17.79 3.97 10.73
N GLY A 142 18.34 4.94 11.42
CA GLY A 142 18.83 6.17 10.81
C GLY A 142 17.78 7.24 10.55
N GLY A 143 16.50 6.97 10.92
CA GLY A 143 15.38 7.88 10.72
C GLY A 143 14.84 7.88 9.28
N LEU A 144 13.54 8.02 9.12
CA LEU A 144 12.89 8.01 7.81
C LEU A 144 13.41 9.13 6.89
N TRP A 145 13.64 10.32 7.45
CA TRP A 145 14.00 11.51 6.69
C TRP A 145 15.50 11.70 6.54
N GLU A 146 16.26 11.36 7.56
CA GLU A 146 17.70 11.49 7.61
C GLU A 146 18.43 10.43 6.78
N ASN A 147 17.79 9.27 6.57
CA ASN A 147 18.32 8.21 5.72
C ASN A 147 17.63 8.21 4.35
N PRO A 148 18.30 8.70 3.29
CA PRO A 148 17.72 8.77 1.94
C PRO A 148 17.44 7.39 1.33
N GLU A 149 18.00 6.30 1.86
CA GLU A 149 17.76 4.94 1.35
C GLU A 149 16.29 4.56 1.35
N TYR A 150 15.49 5.07 2.31
CA TYR A 150 14.04 4.79 2.38
C TYR A 150 13.23 5.37 1.24
N ARG A 151 13.83 6.24 0.43
CA ARG A 151 13.24 6.83 -0.77
C ARG A 151 14.06 6.56 -2.04
N THR A 152 15.11 5.70 -1.95
CA THR A 152 15.98 5.40 -3.10
C THR A 152 16.20 3.91 -3.33
N THR A 153 16.72 3.18 -2.35
CA THR A 153 17.12 1.77 -2.48
C THR A 153 16.29 0.83 -1.63
N LYS A 154 15.51 1.37 -0.70
CA LYS A 154 14.61 0.61 0.16
C LYS A 154 13.17 0.99 -0.10
N LEU A 155 12.28 0.02 -0.08
CA LEU A 155 10.85 0.20 -0.15
C LEU A 155 10.28 0.14 1.26
N VAL A 156 9.66 1.22 1.72
CA VAL A 156 8.98 1.28 3.02
C VAL A 156 7.50 1.10 2.81
N MET A 157 6.94 0.13 3.52
CA MET A 157 5.51 -0.18 3.48
C MET A 157 4.91 -0.02 4.87
N LYS A 158 3.70 0.51 4.94
CA LYS A 158 2.95 0.63 6.19
C LYS A 158 1.71 -0.26 6.14
N ARG A 159 1.47 -0.98 7.26
CA ARG A 159 0.28 -1.83 7.43
C ARG A 159 -0.97 -0.97 7.56
N VAL A 160 -2.00 -1.35 6.83
CA VAL A 160 -3.35 -0.83 6.96
C VAL A 160 -4.19 -1.90 7.63
N ARG A 161 -4.65 -1.62 8.84
CA ARG A 161 -5.53 -2.50 9.62
C ARG A 161 -6.97 -2.31 9.16
N ALA A 162 -7.35 -3.03 8.12
CA ALA A 162 -8.63 -2.89 7.45
C ALA A 162 -9.48 -4.18 7.46
N LYS A 163 -8.94 -5.28 8.00
CA LYS A 163 -9.62 -6.58 8.03
C LYS A 163 -10.97 -6.48 8.75
N ASN A 164 -12.03 -6.85 8.04
CA ASN A 164 -13.42 -6.82 8.51
C ASN A 164 -13.92 -5.41 8.86
N VAL A 165 -13.26 -4.36 8.39
CA VAL A 165 -13.75 -2.99 8.51
C VAL A 165 -14.71 -2.70 7.37
N THR A 166 -15.96 -2.40 7.70
CA THR A 166 -16.96 -1.92 6.74
C THR A 166 -16.93 -0.40 6.69
N TRP A 167 -16.91 0.15 5.48
CA TRP A 167 -16.83 1.58 5.27
C TRP A 167 -17.54 1.98 3.97
N THR A 168 -17.89 3.25 3.83
CA THR A 168 -18.51 3.78 2.62
C THR A 168 -17.45 4.28 1.65
N ARG A 169 -17.31 3.61 0.52
CA ARG A 169 -16.53 4.04 -0.62
C ARG A 169 -17.35 4.96 -1.50
N GLY A 170 -16.72 5.89 -2.21
CA GLY A 170 -17.42 6.84 -3.08
C GLY A 170 -18.05 7.99 -2.31
N SER A 171 -19.09 8.59 -2.86
CA SER A 171 -19.77 9.78 -2.33
C SER A 171 -21.27 9.63 -2.37
N SER A 172 -21.93 10.00 -1.26
CA SER A 172 -23.39 10.16 -1.20
C SER A 172 -23.87 11.54 -1.66
N GLN A 173 -22.94 12.47 -1.89
CA GLN A 173 -23.32 13.81 -2.37
C GLN A 173 -23.68 13.77 -3.84
N GLU A 174 -24.82 14.36 -4.18
CA GLU A 174 -25.25 14.53 -5.57
C GLU A 174 -24.15 15.17 -6.43
N PRO A 175 -23.96 14.68 -7.65
CA PRO A 175 -23.06 15.31 -8.60
C PRO A 175 -23.48 16.78 -8.76
N GLY A 176 -22.65 17.70 -8.32
CA GLY A 176 -22.92 19.14 -8.37
C GLY A 176 -22.95 19.87 -7.03
N ALA A 177 -23.05 19.21 -5.89
CA ALA A 177 -22.98 19.87 -4.58
C ALA A 177 -21.67 20.66 -4.37
N VAL A 178 -20.64 20.38 -5.16
CA VAL A 178 -19.35 21.09 -5.16
C VAL A 178 -18.97 21.55 -6.57
N GLY A 179 -19.93 21.77 -7.48
CA GLY A 179 -19.67 22.27 -8.84
C GLY A 179 -19.01 21.25 -9.77
N LEU A 180 -19.17 19.96 -9.52
CA LEU A 180 -18.54 18.91 -10.29
C LEU A 180 -19.53 18.29 -11.27
N SER A 181 -19.17 18.31 -12.53
CA SER A 181 -19.93 17.66 -13.59
C SER A 181 -19.76 16.13 -13.51
N ASN A 182 -20.88 15.44 -13.28
CA ASN A 182 -21.23 14.12 -13.81
C ASN A 182 -20.22 12.98 -13.76
N PHE A 183 -19.68 12.62 -12.59
CA PHE A 183 -19.06 11.30 -12.49
C PHE A 183 -19.95 10.36 -11.65
N ARG A 184 -20.95 9.73 -12.30
CA ARG A 184 -21.79 8.67 -11.71
C ARG A 184 -20.96 7.49 -11.16
N CYS A 185 -19.69 7.41 -11.54
CA CYS A 185 -18.76 6.37 -11.09
C CYS A 185 -18.25 6.54 -9.65
N GLU A 186 -18.62 7.61 -8.96
CA GLU A 186 -18.26 7.87 -7.57
C GLU A 186 -19.40 7.56 -6.58
N GLU A 187 -20.42 6.82 -6.99
CA GLU A 187 -21.58 6.53 -6.13
C GLU A 187 -21.18 5.81 -4.83
N ALA A 188 -21.78 6.28 -3.73
CA ALA A 188 -21.51 5.72 -2.41
C ALA A 188 -22.04 4.28 -2.31
N HIS A 189 -21.19 3.39 -1.82
CA HIS A 189 -21.56 2.02 -1.50
C HIS A 189 -20.71 1.49 -0.35
N GLU A 190 -21.24 0.54 0.40
CA GLU A 190 -20.50 -0.10 1.47
C GLU A 190 -19.51 -1.13 0.94
N VAL A 191 -18.29 -1.09 1.47
CA VAL A 191 -17.21 -2.03 1.19
C VAL A 191 -16.69 -2.58 2.49
N THR A 192 -16.43 -3.88 2.55
CA THR A 192 -15.71 -4.53 3.63
C THR A 192 -14.43 -5.13 3.06
N LEU A 193 -13.28 -4.75 3.60
CA LEU A 193 -12.01 -5.40 3.28
C LEU A 193 -11.85 -6.66 4.12
N ASP A 194 -11.50 -7.78 3.50
CA ASP A 194 -11.41 -9.08 4.17
C ASP A 194 -10.06 -9.33 4.86
N LYS A 195 -9.06 -8.52 4.54
CA LYS A 195 -7.69 -8.68 5.03
C LYS A 195 -7.04 -7.32 5.31
N ASP A 196 -6.05 -7.35 6.21
CA ASP A 196 -5.06 -6.29 6.31
C ASP A 196 -4.11 -6.34 5.11
N TYR A 197 -3.46 -5.22 4.85
CA TYR A 197 -2.48 -5.12 3.78
C TYR A 197 -1.40 -4.10 4.12
N TYR A 198 -0.22 -4.27 3.53
CA TYR A 198 0.77 -3.22 3.47
C TYR A 198 0.59 -2.38 2.22
N LEU A 199 0.76 -1.08 2.36
CA LEU A 199 0.76 -0.12 1.25
C LEU A 199 2.06 0.68 1.29
N GLY A 200 2.64 0.97 0.14
CA GLY A 200 3.84 1.82 0.04
C GLY A 200 3.63 3.14 0.78
N LEU A 201 4.56 3.48 1.67
CA LEU A 201 4.50 4.73 2.43
C LEU A 201 4.52 5.94 1.50
N PHE A 202 5.26 5.81 0.41
CA PHE A 202 5.41 6.75 -0.70
C PHE A 202 4.99 6.10 -2.02
N GLU A 203 4.82 6.92 -3.05
CA GLU A 203 4.83 6.47 -4.44
C GLU A 203 6.19 5.80 -4.76
N PHE A 204 6.21 4.85 -5.68
CA PHE A 204 7.44 4.15 -6.08
C PHE A 204 8.37 5.08 -6.83
N THR A 205 9.63 5.20 -6.37
CA THR A 205 10.55 6.22 -6.87
C THR A 205 11.40 5.76 -8.05
N GLN A 206 11.95 6.73 -8.79
CA GLN A 206 12.83 6.47 -9.94
C GLN A 206 14.11 5.72 -9.52
N ALA A 207 14.68 6.04 -8.34
CA ALA A 207 15.85 5.33 -7.83
C ALA A 207 15.53 3.89 -7.41
N GLN A 208 14.36 3.63 -6.84
CA GLN A 208 13.91 2.26 -6.55
C GLN A 208 13.79 1.44 -7.83
N LEU A 209 13.25 2.04 -8.91
CA LEU A 209 13.18 1.39 -10.22
C LEU A 209 14.57 1.05 -10.76
N GLN A 210 15.51 1.97 -10.68
CA GLN A 210 16.90 1.75 -11.08
C GLN A 210 17.58 0.66 -10.25
N THR A 211 17.28 0.59 -8.95
CA THR A 211 17.81 -0.46 -8.06
C THR A 211 17.33 -1.85 -8.46
N LEU A 212 16.14 -1.98 -9.04
CA LEU A 212 15.65 -3.23 -9.65
C LEU A 212 16.27 -3.54 -11.04
N GLY A 213 17.22 -2.72 -11.51
CA GLY A 213 17.84 -2.87 -12.83
C GLY A 213 16.93 -2.48 -13.99
N LEU A 214 15.92 -1.63 -13.73
CA LEU A 214 14.98 -1.15 -14.73
C LEU A 214 15.15 0.35 -14.96
N THR A 215 14.86 0.78 -16.18
CA THR A 215 14.86 2.19 -16.56
C THR A 215 13.66 2.51 -17.43
N THR A 216 13.07 3.69 -17.21
CA THR A 216 12.03 4.26 -18.07
C THR A 216 12.35 5.73 -18.34
N ALA A 217 11.76 6.30 -19.38
CA ALA A 217 11.84 7.75 -19.59
C ALA A 217 10.88 8.45 -18.63
N HIS A 218 11.41 9.40 -17.87
CA HIS A 218 10.66 10.25 -16.97
C HIS A 218 10.48 11.66 -17.54
N ALA A 219 9.35 12.30 -17.27
CA ALA A 219 9.12 13.69 -17.63
C ALA A 219 9.90 14.63 -16.69
N PHE A 220 9.96 14.26 -15.42
CA PHE A 220 10.63 15.02 -14.37
C PHE A 220 11.69 14.17 -13.67
N PRO A 221 12.91 14.10 -14.20
CA PRO A 221 13.96 13.27 -13.64
C PRO A 221 14.36 13.68 -12.22
N GLY A 222 14.58 12.69 -11.35
CA GLY A 222 15.07 12.90 -9.98
C GLY A 222 14.97 11.62 -9.14
N ALA A 223 16.06 11.22 -8.48
CA ALA A 223 16.17 9.95 -7.78
C ALA A 223 15.00 9.65 -6.82
N MET A 224 14.58 10.65 -6.03
CA MET A 224 13.49 10.54 -5.06
C MET A 224 12.15 11.09 -5.59
N ARG A 225 12.03 11.40 -6.87
CA ARG A 225 10.74 11.70 -7.48
C ARG A 225 10.01 10.40 -7.79
N PRO A 226 8.66 10.40 -7.86
CA PRO A 226 7.93 9.21 -8.26
C PRO A 226 8.31 8.79 -9.67
N CYS A 227 8.21 7.50 -9.95
CA CYS A 227 8.15 7.02 -11.32
C CYS A 227 6.95 7.66 -12.00
N ASP A 228 7.18 8.30 -13.14
CA ASP A 228 6.15 8.84 -13.99
C ASP A 228 6.14 8.12 -15.35
N LYS A 229 5.15 8.38 -16.20
CA LYS A 229 4.96 7.71 -17.50
C LYS A 229 4.88 6.19 -17.41
N ILE A 230 4.25 5.67 -16.36
CA ILE A 230 4.15 4.23 -16.11
C ILE A 230 2.86 3.66 -16.72
N ALA A 231 3.00 2.88 -17.79
CA ALA A 231 1.91 2.10 -18.34
C ALA A 231 1.65 0.83 -17.48
N TYR A 232 0.41 0.33 -17.50
CA TYR A 232 0.07 -0.94 -16.83
C TYR A 232 0.95 -2.10 -17.31
N THR A 233 1.27 -2.12 -18.60
CA THR A 233 2.14 -3.14 -19.20
C THR A 233 3.56 -3.15 -18.65
N PHE A 234 4.06 -2.01 -18.19
CA PHE A 234 5.36 -1.95 -17.49
C PHE A 234 5.28 -2.57 -16.10
N LEU A 235 4.10 -2.46 -15.45
CA LEU A 235 3.88 -2.99 -14.11
C LEU A 235 3.71 -4.52 -14.13
N ARG A 236 2.88 -5.05 -15.03
CA ARG A 236 2.51 -6.48 -15.01
C ARG A 236 2.86 -7.27 -16.27
N GLY A 237 3.17 -6.62 -17.38
CA GLY A 237 3.40 -7.24 -18.68
C GLY A 237 2.28 -6.94 -19.68
N SER A 238 2.56 -7.16 -20.97
CA SER A 238 1.66 -6.81 -22.08
C SER A 238 0.73 -7.95 -22.52
N ASP A 239 1.01 -9.19 -22.13
CA ASP A 239 0.20 -10.36 -22.48
C ASP A 239 -0.91 -10.55 -21.44
N ALA A 240 -2.11 -10.88 -21.89
CA ALA A 240 -3.28 -11.12 -21.05
C ALA A 240 -3.06 -12.18 -19.96
N LYS A 241 -2.17 -13.15 -20.19
CA LYS A 241 -1.80 -14.16 -19.20
C LYS A 241 -1.16 -13.60 -17.93
N TYR A 242 -0.67 -12.35 -17.96
CA TYR A 242 -0.07 -11.66 -16.83
C TYR A 242 -1.03 -10.68 -16.14
N TYR A 243 -2.26 -10.54 -16.65
CA TYR A 243 -3.25 -9.69 -16.00
C TYR A 243 -3.70 -10.33 -14.69
N TRP A 244 -3.96 -9.46 -13.71
CA TRP A 244 -4.51 -9.93 -12.45
C TRP A 244 -5.79 -10.77 -12.71
N PRO A 245 -6.00 -11.92 -12.04
CA PRO A 245 -5.29 -12.43 -10.85
C PRO A 245 -4.03 -13.28 -11.14
N ALA A 246 -3.61 -13.43 -12.38
CA ALA A 246 -2.37 -14.16 -12.69
C ALA A 246 -1.13 -13.43 -12.14
N ASP A 247 -0.01 -14.13 -12.07
CA ASP A 247 1.26 -13.50 -11.70
C ASP A 247 1.73 -12.53 -12.80
N PRO A 248 2.41 -11.43 -12.43
CA PRO A 248 2.99 -10.50 -13.41
C PRO A 248 4.12 -11.16 -14.21
N ASP A 249 4.39 -10.62 -15.40
CA ASP A 249 5.57 -11.00 -16.21
C ASP A 249 6.84 -10.87 -15.36
N PRO A 250 7.68 -11.90 -15.29
CA PRO A 250 8.95 -11.86 -14.54
C PRO A 250 9.87 -10.68 -14.92
N ASN A 251 9.73 -10.14 -16.12
CA ASN A 251 10.52 -8.99 -16.60
C ASN A 251 9.85 -7.64 -16.34
N SER A 252 8.60 -7.61 -15.90
CA SER A 252 7.89 -6.40 -15.52
C SER A 252 8.41 -5.84 -14.20
N ILE A 253 7.99 -4.62 -13.84
CA ILE A 253 8.37 -3.98 -12.58
C ILE A 253 7.96 -4.86 -11.39
N LEU A 254 6.71 -5.30 -11.33
CA LEU A 254 6.21 -6.15 -10.25
C LEU A 254 6.83 -7.54 -10.26
N GLY A 255 7.09 -8.12 -11.43
CA GLY A 255 7.80 -9.39 -11.53
C GLY A 255 9.23 -9.31 -10.97
N LYS A 256 9.96 -8.26 -11.32
CA LYS A 256 11.31 -8.00 -10.77
C LYS A 256 11.27 -7.75 -9.26
N LEU A 257 10.32 -6.96 -8.78
CA LEU A 257 10.15 -6.68 -7.36
C LEU A 257 9.86 -7.96 -6.57
N ARG A 258 8.96 -8.82 -7.06
CA ARG A 258 8.66 -10.13 -6.46
C ARG A 258 9.89 -11.06 -6.45
N ALA A 259 10.64 -11.10 -7.54
CA ALA A 259 11.87 -11.89 -7.64
C ALA A 259 12.96 -11.40 -6.69
N GLN A 260 13.04 -10.08 -6.45
CA GLN A 260 14.03 -9.49 -5.56
C GLN A 260 13.68 -9.70 -4.09
N THR A 261 12.40 -9.61 -3.72
CA THR A 261 11.97 -9.59 -2.32
C THR A 261 11.43 -10.93 -1.82
N GLY A 262 11.04 -11.84 -2.70
CA GLY A 262 10.31 -13.06 -2.36
C GLY A 262 8.85 -12.83 -1.96
N LEU A 263 8.35 -11.58 -1.96
CA LEU A 263 7.01 -11.21 -1.54
C LEU A 263 6.11 -10.96 -2.75
N LYS A 264 4.81 -11.25 -2.60
CA LYS A 264 3.81 -11.12 -3.68
C LYS A 264 3.30 -9.69 -3.82
N PHE A 265 4.18 -8.72 -3.96
CA PHE A 265 3.81 -7.33 -4.22
C PHE A 265 2.96 -7.19 -5.48
N ASP A 266 1.98 -6.29 -5.41
CA ASP A 266 1.16 -5.86 -6.54
C ASP A 266 0.78 -4.38 -6.41
N MET A 267 -0.04 -3.87 -7.31
CA MET A 267 -0.74 -2.61 -7.11
C MET A 267 -1.84 -2.78 -6.06
N PRO A 268 -2.26 -1.73 -5.36
CA PRO A 268 -3.46 -1.80 -4.54
C PRO A 268 -4.70 -2.05 -5.40
N SER A 269 -5.70 -2.71 -4.84
CA SER A 269 -7.05 -2.61 -5.37
C SER A 269 -7.55 -1.17 -5.16
N GLU A 270 -8.52 -0.77 -5.95
CA GLU A 270 -9.10 0.56 -5.85
C GLU A 270 -9.71 0.85 -4.47
N SER A 271 -10.29 -0.18 -3.83
CA SER A 271 -10.82 -0.06 -2.47
C SER A 271 -9.72 0.06 -1.41
N GLN A 272 -8.62 -0.68 -1.54
CA GLN A 272 -7.45 -0.52 -0.66
C GLN A 272 -6.87 0.89 -0.78
N TRP A 273 -6.75 1.37 -2.02
CA TRP A 273 -6.21 2.70 -2.28
C TRP A 273 -7.08 3.81 -1.66
N GLU A 274 -8.41 3.77 -1.90
CA GLU A 274 -9.32 4.81 -1.39
C GLU A 274 -9.44 4.79 0.13
N PHE A 275 -9.47 3.59 0.77
CA PHE A 275 -9.47 3.47 2.22
C PHE A 275 -8.25 4.16 2.83
N ALA A 276 -7.06 3.89 2.27
CA ALA A 276 -5.82 4.50 2.73
C ALA A 276 -5.78 6.02 2.45
N ALA A 277 -6.25 6.45 1.27
CA ALA A 277 -6.26 7.87 0.87
C ALA A 277 -7.19 8.73 1.73
N ARG A 278 -8.30 8.16 2.21
CA ARG A 278 -9.21 8.83 3.13
C ARG A 278 -8.65 8.98 4.55
N GLY A 279 -7.52 8.33 4.86
CA GLY A 279 -6.99 8.28 6.22
C GLY A 279 -7.72 7.26 7.11
N GLY A 280 -8.39 6.26 6.51
CA GLY A 280 -9.17 5.24 7.19
C GLY A 280 -10.64 5.58 7.31
N VAL A 281 -11.25 5.19 8.44
CA VAL A 281 -12.65 5.45 8.78
C VAL A 281 -12.75 6.28 10.04
N GLY A 282 -13.82 7.06 10.19
CA GLY A 282 -14.07 7.86 11.37
C GLY A 282 -14.65 9.23 11.04
N GLU A 283 -14.74 10.08 12.04
CA GLU A 283 -15.15 11.47 11.88
C GLU A 283 -14.11 12.21 11.01
N ASN A 284 -14.58 12.99 10.04
CA ASN A 284 -13.75 13.75 9.08
C ASN A 284 -12.92 12.90 8.08
N HIS A 285 -13.25 11.61 7.90
CA HIS A 285 -12.64 10.74 6.88
C HIS A 285 -13.60 10.35 5.75
N GLY A 286 -14.80 10.90 5.78
CA GLY A 286 -15.83 10.66 4.77
C GLY A 286 -15.78 11.64 3.61
N ASP A 287 -16.95 11.82 3.05
CA ASP A 287 -17.19 12.76 1.95
C ASP A 287 -16.93 14.21 2.38
N GLY A 288 -16.25 14.96 1.55
CA GLY A 288 -15.97 16.37 1.81
C GLY A 288 -14.68 16.64 2.59
N TYR A 289 -13.89 15.61 2.90
CA TYR A 289 -12.62 15.76 3.62
C TYR A 289 -11.42 15.20 2.82
N TRP A 290 -10.26 15.80 3.03
CA TRP A 290 -8.96 15.26 2.63
C TRP A 290 -8.54 14.16 3.60
N GLY A 291 -7.53 13.37 3.21
CA GLY A 291 -7.05 12.26 4.03
C GLY A 291 -6.41 12.64 5.38
N ASP A 292 -6.12 13.92 5.60
CA ASP A 292 -5.67 14.47 6.88
C ASP A 292 -6.83 14.95 7.78
N GLY A 293 -8.08 14.78 7.34
CA GLY A 293 -9.28 15.23 8.04
C GLY A 293 -9.64 16.70 7.83
N THR A 294 -8.90 17.44 7.00
CA THR A 294 -9.26 18.82 6.67
C THR A 294 -10.35 18.90 5.59
N PRO A 295 -11.27 19.91 5.65
CA PRO A 295 -12.37 19.96 4.70
C PRO A 295 -11.94 20.36 3.28
N ILE A 296 -12.64 19.81 2.30
CA ILE A 296 -12.52 20.20 0.88
C ILE A 296 -13.36 21.47 0.68
N THR A 297 -12.69 22.61 0.62
CA THR A 297 -13.36 23.93 0.57
C THR A 297 -13.55 24.47 -0.84
N SER A 298 -12.87 23.89 -1.82
CA SER A 298 -12.94 24.33 -3.23
C SER A 298 -12.54 23.19 -4.16
N THR A 299 -13.06 23.23 -5.37
CA THR A 299 -12.74 22.28 -6.46
C THR A 299 -11.67 22.79 -7.41
N GLY A 300 -11.40 24.09 -7.39
CA GLY A 300 -10.30 24.70 -8.11
C GLY A 300 -9.02 24.71 -7.27
N THR A 301 -8.63 25.88 -6.79
CA THR A 301 -7.57 26.04 -5.80
C THR A 301 -8.14 25.82 -4.41
N CYS A 302 -7.63 24.83 -3.69
CA CYS A 302 -8.00 24.52 -2.33
C CYS A 302 -6.76 24.69 -1.41
N PRO A 303 -6.76 25.65 -0.49
CA PRO A 303 -5.61 25.88 0.38
C PRO A 303 -5.22 24.66 1.21
N ASN A 304 -6.19 23.88 1.70
CA ASN A 304 -5.92 22.66 2.46
C ASN A 304 -5.19 21.62 1.61
N LEU A 305 -5.57 21.44 0.33
CA LEU A 305 -4.84 20.56 -0.59
C LEU A 305 -3.44 21.10 -0.87
N THR A 306 -3.31 22.39 -1.14
CA THR A 306 -2.01 23.01 -1.49
C THR A 306 -0.99 22.86 -0.35
N ALA A 307 -1.47 22.79 0.90
CA ALA A 307 -0.63 22.60 2.08
C ALA A 307 -0.13 21.15 2.23
N GLN A 308 -0.82 20.17 1.64
CA GLN A 308 -0.53 18.75 1.84
C GLN A 308 -0.22 17.96 0.56
N ALA A 309 -0.20 18.61 -0.61
CA ALA A 309 -0.02 17.92 -1.89
C ALA A 309 0.65 18.79 -2.97
N ARG A 310 1.35 18.14 -3.87
CA ARG A 310 1.75 18.72 -5.15
C ARG A 310 0.57 18.67 -6.11
N CYS A 311 0.00 19.82 -6.43
CA CYS A 311 -1.14 19.96 -7.34
C CYS A 311 -0.96 21.19 -8.23
N LYS A 312 -1.87 21.44 -9.16
CA LYS A 312 -1.77 22.55 -10.11
C LYS A 312 -1.49 23.90 -9.47
N ALA A 313 -2.08 24.16 -8.30
CA ALA A 313 -1.94 25.43 -7.61
C ALA A 313 -0.52 25.76 -7.12
N ASN A 314 0.37 24.77 -7.02
CA ASN A 314 1.76 24.94 -6.56
C ASN A 314 2.80 24.28 -7.49
N ALA A 315 2.39 23.80 -8.66
CA ALA A 315 3.25 23.07 -9.60
C ALA A 315 3.85 23.97 -10.70
N TYR A 316 3.61 25.25 -10.65
CA TYR A 316 4.12 26.20 -11.65
C TYR A 316 4.80 27.40 -11.01
N VAL A 317 5.77 27.96 -11.74
CA VAL A 317 6.40 29.24 -11.42
C VAL A 317 6.10 30.20 -12.55
N THR A 318 5.58 31.39 -12.22
CA THR A 318 5.38 32.48 -13.17
C THR A 318 6.70 33.18 -13.44
N ASN A 319 7.12 33.24 -14.69
CA ASN A 319 8.34 33.91 -15.14
C ASN A 319 8.12 35.43 -15.24
N GLU A 320 9.21 36.18 -15.40
CA GLU A 320 9.17 37.66 -15.54
C GLU A 320 8.35 38.13 -16.75
N ASP A 321 8.29 37.31 -17.81
CA ASP A 321 7.51 37.60 -19.02
C ASP A 321 6.03 37.19 -18.89
N GLY A 322 5.59 36.72 -17.72
CA GLY A 322 4.24 36.24 -17.46
C GLY A 322 3.94 34.83 -17.96
N SER A 323 4.92 34.14 -18.58
CA SER A 323 4.78 32.71 -18.90
C SER A 323 4.91 31.85 -17.65
N GLU A 324 4.41 30.60 -17.74
CA GLU A 324 4.52 29.65 -16.63
C GLU A 324 5.49 28.52 -16.99
N THR A 325 6.34 28.16 -16.03
CA THR A 325 7.22 26.99 -16.12
C THR A 325 6.72 25.91 -15.16
N ALA A 326 6.47 24.71 -15.66
CA ALA A 326 6.05 23.57 -14.84
C ALA A 326 7.23 23.06 -14.02
N LEU A 327 7.04 22.96 -12.71
CA LEU A 327 7.95 22.30 -11.76
C LEU A 327 7.75 20.77 -11.76
N GLY A 328 6.59 20.31 -12.21
CA GLY A 328 6.18 18.93 -12.30
C GLY A 328 6.03 18.24 -10.94
N THR A 329 6.33 16.95 -10.90
CA THR A 329 6.26 16.15 -9.67
C THR A 329 7.20 16.67 -8.58
N ALA A 330 6.85 16.49 -7.33
CA ALA A 330 7.72 16.74 -6.18
C ALA A 330 8.54 15.48 -5.81
N VAL A 331 9.57 15.64 -4.99
CA VAL A 331 10.19 14.53 -4.26
C VAL A 331 9.13 13.91 -3.36
N VAL A 332 9.05 12.58 -3.31
CA VAL A 332 8.06 11.88 -2.48
C VAL A 332 8.19 12.28 -1.01
N GLY A 333 7.05 12.47 -0.34
CA GLY A 333 7.02 12.91 1.05
C GLY A 333 7.40 14.37 1.27
N SER A 334 7.37 15.23 0.24
CA SER A 334 7.61 16.67 0.39
C SER A 334 6.49 17.40 1.13
N TYR A 335 5.35 16.77 1.31
CA TYR A 335 4.17 17.29 1.98
C TYR A 335 3.81 16.42 3.19
N PRO A 336 3.04 16.94 4.17
CA PRO A 336 2.60 16.16 5.31
C PRO A 336 1.81 14.91 4.91
N PRO A 337 1.89 13.84 5.72
CA PRO A 337 1.11 12.62 5.47
C PRO A 337 -0.36 12.83 5.84
N ASN A 338 -1.21 11.92 5.35
CA ASN A 338 -2.58 11.82 5.83
C ASN A 338 -2.67 11.19 7.24
N SER A 339 -3.90 11.06 7.78
CA SER A 339 -4.13 10.55 9.15
C SER A 339 -3.63 9.12 9.38
N LEU A 340 -3.51 8.30 8.33
CA LEU A 340 -2.88 6.98 8.43
C LEU A 340 -1.36 7.03 8.23
N GLY A 341 -0.78 8.20 7.96
CA GLY A 341 0.64 8.39 7.78
C GLY A 341 1.16 8.13 6.36
N PHE A 342 0.29 8.03 5.36
CA PHE A 342 0.68 7.89 3.95
C PHE A 342 0.91 9.25 3.30
N TYR A 343 1.97 9.35 2.51
CA TYR A 343 2.36 10.56 1.80
C TYR A 343 1.86 10.54 0.36
N ASP A 344 1.63 11.72 -0.20
CA ASP A 344 1.31 11.94 -1.61
C ASP A 344 0.06 11.18 -2.12
N MET A 345 -0.91 10.89 -1.20
CA MET A 345 -2.18 10.24 -1.58
C MET A 345 -3.13 11.19 -2.34
N ALA A 346 -2.74 12.43 -2.54
CA ALA A 346 -3.43 13.42 -3.35
C ALA A 346 -2.40 14.20 -4.17
N GLY A 347 -2.60 14.34 -5.48
CA GLY A 347 -1.67 15.02 -6.37
C GLY A 347 -0.40 14.21 -6.66
N ASN A 348 0.70 14.86 -6.96
CA ASN A 348 1.99 14.35 -7.40
C ASN A 348 1.88 13.50 -8.67
N VAL A 349 1.64 12.19 -8.59
CA VAL A 349 1.27 11.36 -9.74
C VAL A 349 -0.03 10.61 -9.49
N ARG A 350 -0.81 10.38 -10.54
CA ARG A 350 -1.94 9.47 -10.51
C ARG A 350 -1.43 8.05 -10.33
N GLU A 351 -2.03 7.30 -9.42
CA GLU A 351 -1.58 5.98 -9.06
C GLU A 351 -2.46 4.89 -9.69
N ARG A 352 -1.83 3.95 -10.39
CA ARG A 352 -2.51 2.81 -10.99
C ARG A 352 -3.01 1.83 -9.93
N CYS A 353 -4.26 1.36 -10.12
CA CYS A 353 -4.86 0.28 -9.35
C CYS A 353 -5.00 -1.00 -10.17
N LEU A 354 -5.28 -2.11 -9.50
CA LEU A 354 -5.53 -3.41 -10.14
C LEU A 354 -6.81 -3.42 -10.97
N ASP A 355 -7.80 -2.62 -10.57
CA ASP A 355 -9.15 -2.65 -11.10
C ASP A 355 -9.22 -2.21 -12.55
N PHE A 356 -10.14 -2.83 -13.29
CA PHE A 356 -10.50 -2.39 -14.64
C PHE A 356 -11.34 -1.13 -14.59
N TRP A 357 -11.07 -0.21 -15.50
CA TRP A 357 -11.93 0.92 -15.75
C TRP A 357 -13.06 0.53 -16.69
N GLN A 358 -14.28 0.71 -16.23
CA GLN A 358 -15.48 0.65 -17.04
C GLN A 358 -15.93 2.10 -17.22
N GLY A 359 -15.92 2.60 -18.44
CA GLY A 359 -16.08 4.01 -18.77
C GLY A 359 -17.29 4.69 -18.11
N ALA A 360 -17.25 6.01 -17.97
CA ALA A 360 -18.32 6.81 -17.34
C ALA A 360 -19.70 6.65 -18.01
N ASN A 361 -19.75 6.22 -19.26
CA ASN A 361 -20.99 6.02 -20.02
C ASN A 361 -21.66 4.66 -19.73
N ASP A 362 -20.93 3.68 -19.20
CA ASP A 362 -21.45 2.35 -18.96
C ASP A 362 -22.16 2.22 -17.61
N TYR A 363 -21.99 3.22 -16.74
CA TYR A 363 -22.72 3.29 -15.46
C TYR A 363 -24.11 3.97 -15.57
N SER A 364 -24.54 4.33 -16.78
CA SER A 364 -25.88 4.93 -17.01
C SER A 364 -27.05 3.99 -16.69
N GLY A 365 -26.78 2.76 -16.28
CA GLY A 365 -27.78 1.75 -16.03
C GLY A 365 -27.43 0.82 -14.90
N ALA A 366 -27.03 1.32 -13.74
CA ALA A 366 -27.13 0.53 -12.52
C ALA A 366 -26.08 -0.59 -12.31
N ILE A 367 -24.86 -0.19 -11.97
CA ILE A 367 -24.32 -0.82 -10.78
C ILE A 367 -24.67 0.13 -9.62
N THR A 368 -25.94 0.34 -9.42
CA THR A 368 -26.43 0.72 -8.10
C THR A 368 -26.21 -0.49 -7.21
N PRO A 369 -25.52 -0.35 -6.08
CA PRO A 369 -25.59 -1.35 -5.04
C PRO A 369 -27.07 -1.52 -4.73
N SER A 370 -27.70 -2.57 -5.25
CA SER A 370 -29.11 -2.80 -5.02
C SER A 370 -29.27 -3.02 -3.52
N ASN A 371 -29.83 -2.03 -2.85
CA ASN A 371 -30.40 -2.14 -1.51
C ASN A 371 -29.40 -2.33 -0.34
N GLY A 372 -28.31 -1.54 -0.26
CA GLY A 372 -27.51 -1.49 0.97
C GLY A 372 -26.80 -2.80 1.34
N LYS A 373 -26.45 -3.61 0.36
CA LYS A 373 -25.62 -4.79 0.60
C LYS A 373 -24.15 -4.41 0.61
N ASN A 374 -23.45 -4.86 1.63
CA ASN A 374 -22.00 -4.75 1.71
C ASN A 374 -21.34 -5.43 0.51
N VAL A 375 -20.40 -4.73 -0.11
CA VAL A 375 -19.51 -5.33 -1.11
C VAL A 375 -18.26 -5.77 -0.39
N THR A 376 -18.00 -7.08 -0.40
CA THR A 376 -16.72 -7.59 0.10
C THR A 376 -15.67 -7.39 -0.97
N ALA A 377 -14.68 -6.55 -0.68
CA ALA A 377 -13.51 -6.40 -1.51
C ALA A 377 -12.39 -7.27 -0.94
N LEU A 378 -11.99 -8.29 -1.68
CA LEU A 378 -10.79 -9.05 -1.34
C LEU A 378 -9.59 -8.11 -1.44
N ALA A 379 -8.71 -8.17 -0.46
CA ALA A 379 -7.44 -7.50 -0.55
C ALA A 379 -6.67 -8.04 -1.77
N GLY A 380 -6.25 -7.16 -2.67
CA GLY A 380 -5.68 -7.54 -3.98
C GLY A 380 -6.69 -8.04 -5.01
N ALA A 381 -7.99 -7.96 -4.74
CA ALA A 381 -9.03 -8.26 -5.71
C ALA A 381 -9.61 -7.00 -6.33
N VAL A 382 -10.03 -7.10 -7.58
CA VAL A 382 -10.90 -6.12 -8.22
C VAL A 382 -12.18 -6.01 -7.41
N ASN A 383 -12.70 -4.81 -7.21
CA ASN A 383 -13.93 -4.62 -6.47
C ASN A 383 -15.08 -5.37 -7.15
N VAL A 384 -15.72 -6.25 -6.42
CA VAL A 384 -16.85 -7.03 -6.89
C VAL A 384 -18.13 -6.44 -6.33
N TYR A 385 -18.96 -5.92 -7.20
CA TYR A 385 -20.30 -5.50 -6.86
C TYR A 385 -21.20 -6.73 -6.89
N GLN A 386 -21.72 -7.14 -5.74
CA GLN A 386 -22.67 -8.26 -5.55
C GLN A 386 -22.12 -9.67 -5.83
N GLY A 387 -22.22 -10.49 -4.88
CA GLY A 387 -22.08 -11.92 -5.00
C GLY A 387 -21.13 -12.48 -3.97
N GLU A 388 -21.48 -13.60 -3.45
CA GLU A 388 -20.58 -14.44 -2.68
C GLU A 388 -19.39 -14.80 -3.56
N LEU A 389 -18.20 -14.48 -3.10
CA LEU A 389 -16.98 -14.99 -3.68
C LEU A 389 -16.91 -16.48 -3.39
N VAL A 390 -17.48 -17.26 -4.25
CA VAL A 390 -17.42 -18.72 -4.14
C VAL A 390 -16.04 -19.15 -4.64
N GLY A 391 -15.25 -19.71 -3.73
CA GLY A 391 -13.89 -20.21 -3.83
C GLY A 391 -13.34 -20.53 -5.21
N ASP A 392 -12.04 -20.41 -5.39
CA ASP A 392 -11.18 -20.81 -6.51
C ASP A 392 -11.60 -20.43 -7.96
N ASN A 393 -12.60 -19.61 -8.14
CA ASN A 393 -13.06 -19.14 -9.44
C ASN A 393 -12.36 -17.85 -9.87
N ARG A 394 -11.04 -17.84 -9.82
CA ARG A 394 -10.21 -16.76 -10.37
C ARG A 394 -10.58 -16.55 -11.84
N GLY A 395 -11.23 -15.45 -12.16
CA GLY A 395 -11.67 -15.11 -13.52
C GLY A 395 -13.19 -15.14 -13.76
N LYS A 396 -14.02 -15.63 -12.82
CA LYS A 396 -15.47 -15.65 -12.97
C LYS A 396 -16.19 -14.41 -12.45
N TYR A 397 -15.50 -13.52 -11.78
CA TYR A 397 -16.10 -12.45 -10.98
C TYR A 397 -16.82 -11.37 -11.77
N ILE A 398 -16.39 -11.08 -12.97
CA ILE A 398 -16.99 -9.99 -13.75
C ILE A 398 -18.36 -10.39 -14.30
N HIS A 399 -18.63 -11.68 -14.45
CA HIS A 399 -19.85 -12.13 -15.07
C HIS A 399 -21.09 -11.98 -14.17
N GLU A 400 -21.01 -12.29 -12.88
CA GLU A 400 -22.13 -12.08 -11.96
C GLU A 400 -22.43 -10.60 -11.71
N VAL A 401 -21.41 -9.76 -11.80
CA VAL A 401 -21.54 -8.30 -11.74
C VAL A 401 -22.19 -7.74 -13.01
N CYS A 402 -21.89 -8.32 -14.17
CA CYS A 402 -22.38 -7.82 -15.46
C CYS A 402 -23.78 -8.30 -15.82
N ASN A 403 -24.29 -9.37 -15.22
CA ASN A 403 -25.55 -10.00 -15.64
C ASN A 403 -26.83 -9.46 -14.99
N LYS A 404 -26.76 -8.53 -14.06
CA LYS A 404 -27.96 -7.89 -13.50
C LYS A 404 -28.20 -6.52 -14.12
N GLU A 405 -28.97 -6.56 -15.19
CA GLU A 405 -29.65 -5.39 -15.82
C GLU A 405 -28.77 -4.20 -16.17
N GLY A 406 -28.29 -4.14 -17.40
CA GLY A 406 -27.79 -2.89 -17.97
C GLY A 406 -26.49 -2.95 -18.74
N TYR A 407 -25.92 -4.11 -19.04
CA TYR A 407 -24.76 -4.17 -19.94
C TYR A 407 -25.21 -4.09 -21.40
N PRO A 408 -24.65 -3.14 -22.20
CA PRO A 408 -25.20 -2.81 -23.54
C PRO A 408 -24.98 -3.89 -24.60
N ASN A 409 -24.29 -4.97 -24.36
CA ASN A 409 -23.89 -5.91 -25.40
C ASN A 409 -24.49 -7.32 -25.31
N GLY A 410 -25.63 -7.51 -24.64
CA GLY A 410 -26.43 -8.73 -24.81
C GLY A 410 -25.71 -10.06 -24.51
N ALA A 411 -24.76 -10.08 -23.61
CA ALA A 411 -24.12 -11.31 -23.20
C ALA A 411 -25.11 -12.17 -22.42
N ASP A 412 -25.42 -13.36 -22.95
CA ASP A 412 -26.34 -14.32 -22.36
C ASP A 412 -25.95 -14.70 -20.93
N SER A 413 -26.96 -14.79 -20.06
CA SER A 413 -26.84 -15.28 -18.70
C SER A 413 -26.26 -16.69 -18.69
N GLY A 414 -25.01 -16.87 -18.39
CA GLY A 414 -24.34 -18.16 -18.30
C GLY A 414 -23.00 -18.29 -18.96
N THR A 415 -22.56 -17.29 -19.70
CA THR A 415 -21.22 -17.29 -20.31
C THR A 415 -20.21 -16.65 -19.36
N TYR A 416 -19.25 -17.40 -18.88
CA TYR A 416 -18.16 -16.91 -18.04
C TYR A 416 -17.02 -16.43 -18.94
N TYR A 417 -16.65 -15.14 -18.80
CA TYR A 417 -15.51 -14.59 -19.49
C TYR A 417 -14.33 -14.47 -18.54
N HIS A 418 -13.15 -14.77 -19.01
CA HIS A 418 -11.93 -14.39 -18.32
C HIS A 418 -11.85 -12.86 -18.27
N VAL A 419 -11.35 -12.30 -17.18
CA VAL A 419 -11.14 -10.84 -17.08
C VAL A 419 -10.34 -10.32 -18.28
N GLY A 420 -9.38 -11.10 -18.79
CA GLY A 420 -8.62 -10.81 -19.99
C GLY A 420 -9.40 -10.90 -21.30
N ASP A 421 -10.46 -11.72 -21.35
CA ASP A 421 -11.27 -11.92 -22.56
C ASP A 421 -12.30 -10.81 -22.73
N LEU A 422 -12.82 -10.26 -21.61
CA LEU A 422 -13.78 -9.16 -21.64
C LEU A 422 -13.15 -7.83 -22.02
N PHE A 423 -11.86 -7.65 -21.67
CA PHE A 423 -11.14 -6.39 -21.88
C PHE A 423 -9.70 -6.64 -22.32
N PRO A 424 -9.46 -7.34 -23.47
CA PRO A 424 -8.12 -7.44 -24.01
C PRO A 424 -7.68 -6.03 -24.43
N GLY A 425 -6.93 -5.35 -23.61
CA GLY A 425 -6.58 -3.96 -23.81
C GLY A 425 -7.42 -2.96 -23.03
N GLY A 426 -8.25 -3.39 -22.07
CA GLY A 426 -9.10 -2.51 -21.28
C GLY A 426 -8.33 -1.55 -20.38
N ASP A 427 -8.88 -0.37 -20.21
CA ASP A 427 -8.33 0.67 -19.35
C ASP A 427 -8.27 0.21 -17.90
N ARG A 428 -7.38 0.80 -17.14
CA ARG A 428 -7.20 0.54 -15.72
C ARG A 428 -7.48 1.80 -14.91
N VAL A 429 -8.07 1.59 -13.74
CA VAL A 429 -8.32 2.67 -12.79
C VAL A 429 -7.00 3.32 -12.40
N TRP A 430 -7.03 4.62 -12.29
CA TRP A 430 -6.06 5.41 -11.56
C TRP A 430 -6.75 6.31 -10.53
N ARG A 431 -6.02 6.70 -9.54
CA ARG A 431 -6.53 7.46 -8.39
C ARG A 431 -5.57 8.59 -8.00
N GLY A 432 -6.04 9.53 -7.16
CA GLY A 432 -5.21 10.51 -6.47
C GLY A 432 -5.05 11.86 -7.17
N GLY A 433 -5.28 11.94 -8.48
CA GLY A 433 -4.90 13.13 -9.25
C GLY A 433 -3.39 13.27 -9.39
N CYS A 434 -2.92 14.35 -10.00
CA CYS A 434 -1.49 14.59 -10.24
C CYS A 434 -1.08 16.04 -9.98
N TRP A 435 0.20 16.32 -10.21
CA TRP A 435 0.81 17.65 -10.06
C TRP A 435 0.13 18.75 -10.89
N ASP A 436 -0.51 18.41 -12.01
CA ASP A 436 -1.22 19.37 -12.90
C ASP A 436 -2.75 19.37 -12.70
N ASP A 437 -3.26 18.64 -11.71
CA ASP A 437 -4.68 18.57 -11.43
C ASP A 437 -5.14 19.63 -10.43
N ASN A 438 -6.35 20.15 -10.64
CA ASN A 438 -7.07 20.93 -9.64
C ASN A 438 -7.56 20.05 -8.49
N ALA A 439 -7.97 20.67 -7.39
CA ALA A 439 -8.51 19.99 -6.22
C ALA A 439 -9.67 19.03 -6.55
N SER A 440 -10.50 19.36 -7.57
CA SER A 440 -11.56 18.47 -8.04
C SER A 440 -11.09 17.05 -8.36
N ASN A 441 -9.90 16.91 -8.96
CA ASN A 441 -9.36 15.63 -9.42
C ASN A 441 -8.47 14.92 -8.38
N CYS A 442 -8.02 15.67 -7.36
CA CYS A 442 -7.17 15.13 -6.30
C CYS A 442 -7.95 14.56 -5.10
N ARG A 443 -9.28 14.65 -5.09
CA ARG A 443 -10.10 14.14 -3.99
C ARG A 443 -9.94 12.63 -3.83
N PRO A 444 -9.92 12.10 -2.61
CA PRO A 444 -9.75 10.66 -2.37
C PRO A 444 -10.74 9.76 -3.11
N ARG A 445 -11.96 10.22 -3.32
CA ARG A 445 -13.05 9.49 -3.98
C ARG A 445 -13.00 9.52 -5.51
N VAL A 446 -12.24 10.45 -6.11
CA VAL A 446 -12.24 10.61 -7.57
C VAL A 446 -11.67 9.37 -8.23
N ARG A 447 -12.45 8.83 -9.13
CA ARG A 447 -12.08 7.72 -9.99
C ARG A 447 -11.80 8.25 -11.39
N ASN A 448 -10.77 7.72 -11.99
CA ASN A 448 -10.49 8.03 -13.39
C ASN A 448 -9.88 6.81 -14.09
N GLY A 449 -10.08 6.71 -15.39
CA GLY A 449 -9.58 5.60 -16.17
C GLY A 449 -9.88 5.88 -17.61
N TRP A 450 -9.22 6.86 -18.21
CA TRP A 450 -9.49 7.20 -19.58
C TRP A 450 -8.62 6.40 -20.55
N SER A 451 -9.25 6.06 -21.70
CA SER A 451 -8.71 5.35 -22.85
C SER A 451 -7.63 6.08 -23.64
N ALA A 452 -7.16 7.23 -23.22
CA ALA A 452 -6.10 7.93 -23.95
C ALA A 452 -4.77 7.20 -23.75
N GLY A 453 -4.59 6.15 -24.52
CA GLY A 453 -3.33 5.45 -24.57
C GLY A 453 -3.21 4.28 -23.62
N GLY A 454 -4.32 3.65 -23.36
CA GLY A 454 -4.44 2.29 -22.88
C GLY A 454 -3.15 1.57 -22.50
N ILE A 455 -3.22 0.37 -22.54
CA ILE A 455 -2.26 -0.65 -22.26
C ILE A 455 -0.95 -0.55 -23.06
N THR A 456 -0.92 0.12 -24.21
CA THR A 456 0.01 -0.31 -25.26
C THR A 456 1.16 0.62 -25.62
N THR A 457 1.13 1.90 -25.32
CA THR A 457 2.24 2.76 -25.78
C THR A 457 2.54 3.91 -24.82
N GLY A 458 3.74 3.87 -24.23
CA GLY A 458 4.27 4.94 -23.39
C GLY A 458 4.46 6.30 -24.06
N SER A 459 3.99 6.49 -25.30
CA SER A 459 4.21 7.72 -26.07
C SER A 459 3.30 8.88 -25.72
N ASN A 460 2.18 8.63 -25.03
CA ASN A 460 1.18 9.68 -24.66
C ASN A 460 1.05 9.89 -23.14
N LEU A 461 1.94 9.35 -22.34
CA LEU A 461 1.95 9.56 -20.90
C LEU A 461 2.65 10.89 -20.59
N ASN A 462 1.92 11.85 -20.05
CA ASN A 462 2.39 13.24 -19.85
C ASN A 462 3.22 13.46 -18.58
N GLY A 463 3.80 12.42 -17.99
CA GLY A 463 4.56 12.55 -16.74
C GLY A 463 3.67 12.75 -15.51
N ASP A 464 2.45 12.25 -15.58
CA ASP A 464 1.41 12.42 -14.56
C ASP A 464 0.88 11.10 -13.98
N ILE A 465 1.36 9.94 -14.50
CA ILE A 465 0.92 8.61 -14.08
C ILE A 465 2.08 7.79 -13.57
N GLY A 466 1.98 7.39 -12.32
CA GLY A 466 2.89 6.52 -11.61
C GLY A 466 2.16 5.37 -10.93
N PHE A 467 2.69 4.91 -9.82
CA PHE A 467 2.10 3.83 -9.04
C PHE A 467 2.63 3.79 -7.61
N ARG A 468 1.89 3.10 -6.78
CA ARG A 468 2.27 2.67 -5.44
C ARG A 468 2.09 1.16 -5.36
N VAL A 469 2.88 0.48 -4.54
CA VAL A 469 2.77 -0.98 -4.37
C VAL A 469 1.99 -1.33 -3.11
N ALA A 470 1.35 -2.48 -3.14
CA ALA A 470 0.65 -3.08 -2.02
C ALA A 470 1.10 -4.53 -1.81
N LEU A 471 0.93 -5.04 -0.60
CA LEU A 471 1.15 -6.43 -0.24
C LEU A 471 0.02 -6.87 0.69
N THR A 472 -0.82 -7.77 0.21
CA THR A 472 -1.87 -8.36 1.04
C THR A 472 -1.28 -9.32 2.05
N ILE A 473 -1.75 -9.26 3.30
CA ILE A 473 -1.37 -10.18 4.38
C ILE A 473 -2.30 -11.39 4.29
N GLU A 474 -1.75 -12.55 3.95
CA GLU A 474 -2.50 -13.81 3.77
C GLU A 474 -2.82 -14.50 5.11
#